data_747e41a07a2d30464478950700dbdfa2
#
_entry.id   747e41a07a2d30464478950700dbdfa2
#
_cell.length_a   1.000
_cell.length_b   1.000
_cell.length_c   1.000
_cell.angle_alpha   90.00
_cell.angle_beta   90.00
_cell.angle_gamma   90.00
#
_symmetry.space_group_name_H-M   'P 1'
#
loop_
_entity.id
_entity.type
_entity.pdbx_description
1 polymer ?
#
loop_
_entity_poly.entity_id
_entity_poly.type
_entity_poly.pdbx_seq_one_letter_code
_entity_poly.pdbx_strand_id
1 'polypeptide(L)'
;MPVPRVIFKCPYLKGGSERAASHLHNYVRYMATREGAQHMAIGHEQLPATEEQRKMVAQLLREFPLSRGLFEYEDYQTAPTRGNASEFITRALEDNYDQIAKRDNYVSYIASRPRAQRAGAHALFTGSDAPLVLSQIAAEVAHHPGNVWLPIISLRREDAARLGYDDAGQWKNLIAGYAMEMAEAMKIPWEQFRWYAAFHDQGHHPHIPVSYT
;
A
#
# COMPACT_ATOMS: atom_id res chain seq x y z
N MET A 1 -29.36 -22.89 7.97
CA MET A 1 -27.91 -22.70 7.81
C MET A 1 -27.38 -22.01 9.06
N PRO A 2 -26.23 -22.38 9.63
CA PRO A 2 -25.68 -21.66 10.75
C PRO A 2 -25.34 -20.21 10.34
N VAL A 3 -25.68 -19.27 11.21
CA VAL A 3 -25.39 -17.85 10.99
C VAL A 3 -23.86 -17.65 11.06
N PRO A 4 -23.23 -16.96 10.07
CA PRO A 4 -21.80 -16.75 10.09
C PRO A 4 -21.41 -15.86 11.30
N ARG A 5 -20.30 -16.22 11.94
CA ARG A 5 -19.80 -15.47 13.08
C ARG A 5 -18.73 -14.48 12.61
N VAL A 6 -19.10 -13.21 12.60
CA VAL A 6 -18.17 -12.09 12.34
C VAL A 6 -17.58 -11.62 13.68
N ILE A 7 -16.28 -11.47 13.75
CA ILE A 7 -15.58 -10.81 14.86
C ILE A 7 -15.13 -9.44 14.35
N PHE A 8 -15.58 -8.41 15.06
CA PHE A 8 -15.20 -7.03 14.79
C PHE A 8 -14.56 -6.42 16.03
N LYS A 9 -13.34 -5.88 15.85
CA LYS A 9 -12.63 -5.13 16.90
C LYS A 9 -12.20 -3.81 16.27
N CYS A 10 -12.37 -2.70 16.96
CA CYS A 10 -12.04 -1.37 16.42
C CYS A 10 -11.32 -0.52 17.47
N PRO A 11 -10.07 -0.83 17.82
CA PRO A 11 -9.25 0.08 18.59
C PRO A 11 -8.94 1.35 17.80
N TYR A 12 -8.50 2.40 18.50
CA TYR A 12 -8.00 3.60 17.85
C TYR A 12 -6.73 4.09 18.54
N LEU A 13 -5.93 4.86 17.81
CA LEU A 13 -4.79 5.58 18.31
C LEU A 13 -5.00 7.07 18.06
N LYS A 14 -4.78 7.88 19.09
CA LYS A 14 -4.79 9.33 18.96
C LYS A 14 -3.46 9.76 18.35
N GLY A 15 -3.53 10.41 17.18
CA GLY A 15 -2.35 10.96 16.49
C GLY A 15 -1.72 12.15 17.21
N GLY A 16 -0.76 12.79 16.57
CA GLY A 16 -0.14 14.03 17.03
C GLY A 16 1.01 13.87 18.04
N SER A 17 1.50 12.66 18.31
CA SER A 17 2.72 12.43 19.08
C SER A 17 3.71 11.55 18.32
N GLU A 18 5.01 11.74 18.52
CA GLU A 18 6.05 10.92 17.88
C GLU A 18 5.90 9.42 18.16
N ARG A 19 5.48 9.07 19.38
CA ARG A 19 5.22 7.68 19.75
C ARG A 19 4.05 7.10 18.96
N ALA A 20 2.97 7.85 18.80
CA ALA A 20 1.82 7.42 17.99
C ALA A 20 2.22 7.31 16.51
N ALA A 21 2.96 8.29 15.98
CA ALA A 21 3.45 8.27 14.62
C ALA A 21 4.32 7.04 14.32
N SER A 22 5.29 6.74 15.19
CA SER A 22 6.12 5.54 15.06
C SER A 22 5.29 4.24 15.09
N HIS A 23 4.31 4.15 16.01
CA HIS A 23 3.44 2.97 16.10
C HIS A 23 2.56 2.81 14.85
N LEU A 24 1.94 3.88 14.38
CA LEU A 24 1.09 3.87 13.19
C LEU A 24 1.87 3.54 11.92
N HIS A 25 3.06 4.13 11.75
CA HIS A 25 3.97 3.83 10.64
C HIS A 25 4.29 2.32 10.60
N ASN A 26 4.73 1.77 11.72
CA ASN A 26 5.06 0.35 11.83
C ASN A 26 3.84 -0.55 11.62
N TYR A 27 2.65 -0.12 12.07
CA TYR A 27 1.41 -0.86 11.89
C TYR A 27 1.02 -0.97 10.40
N VAL A 28 1.08 0.13 9.65
CA VAL A 28 0.77 0.12 8.21
C VAL A 28 1.75 -0.79 7.46
N ARG A 29 3.05 -0.68 7.74
CA ARG A 29 4.05 -1.57 7.12
C ARG A 29 3.82 -3.03 7.47
N TYR A 30 3.54 -3.32 8.74
CA TYR A 30 3.20 -4.68 9.18
C TYR A 30 1.98 -5.25 8.45
N MET A 31 0.90 -4.48 8.32
CA MET A 31 -0.29 -4.93 7.57
C MET A 31 0.06 -5.29 6.13
N ALA A 32 0.84 -4.42 5.48
CA ALA A 32 1.14 -4.52 4.05
C ALA A 32 2.12 -5.65 3.69
N THR A 33 3.01 -6.04 4.61
CA THR A 33 4.15 -6.92 4.32
C THR A 33 4.23 -8.17 5.17
N ARG A 34 3.28 -8.36 6.09
CA ARG A 34 3.23 -9.56 6.94
C ARG A 34 3.15 -10.83 6.10
N GLU A 35 3.82 -11.88 6.54
CA GLU A 35 3.65 -13.21 5.97
C GLU A 35 2.17 -13.63 5.96
N GLY A 36 1.68 -14.16 4.83
CA GLY A 36 0.28 -14.50 4.60
C GLY A 36 -0.61 -13.31 4.23
N ALA A 37 -0.07 -12.10 4.08
CA ALA A 37 -0.80 -11.00 3.47
C ALA A 37 -0.94 -11.27 1.96
N GLN A 38 -2.17 -11.31 1.48
CA GLN A 38 -2.46 -11.60 0.08
C GLN A 38 -2.35 -10.32 -0.74
N HIS A 39 -1.50 -10.35 -1.76
CA HIS A 39 -1.39 -9.27 -2.72
C HIS A 39 -2.59 -9.24 -3.67
N MET A 40 -3.09 -8.05 -3.98
CA MET A 40 -4.22 -7.86 -4.91
C MET A 40 -3.85 -8.22 -6.35
N ALA A 41 -2.58 -8.05 -6.72
CA ALA A 41 -2.06 -8.47 -8.00
C ALA A 41 -0.93 -9.48 -7.80
N ILE A 42 -1.08 -10.65 -8.42
CA ILE A 42 -0.02 -11.65 -8.54
C ILE A 42 0.53 -11.51 -9.94
N GLY A 43 1.74 -10.98 -10.08
CA GLY A 43 2.28 -10.73 -11.41
C GLY A 43 3.79 -10.51 -11.44
N HIS A 44 4.26 -10.05 -12.59
CA HIS A 44 5.67 -9.76 -12.86
C HIS A 44 6.27 -8.72 -11.90
N GLU A 45 5.44 -7.85 -11.32
CA GLU A 45 5.82 -6.77 -10.42
C GLU A 45 6.46 -7.27 -9.12
N GLN A 46 6.06 -8.44 -8.66
CA GLN A 46 6.60 -9.05 -7.43
C GLN A 46 7.90 -9.83 -7.65
N LEU A 47 8.25 -10.10 -8.90
CA LEU A 47 9.53 -10.71 -9.21
C LEU A 47 10.68 -9.76 -8.83
N PRO A 48 11.88 -10.30 -8.54
CA PRO A 48 13.06 -9.46 -8.30
C PRO A 48 13.29 -8.48 -9.45
N ALA A 49 13.73 -7.28 -9.13
CA ALA A 49 14.09 -6.26 -10.10
C ALA A 49 15.08 -6.80 -11.13
N THR A 50 14.88 -6.49 -12.40
CA THR A 50 15.78 -6.91 -13.46
C THR A 50 17.15 -6.25 -13.31
N GLU A 51 18.14 -6.77 -14.01
CA GLU A 51 19.48 -6.17 -13.99
C GLU A 51 19.47 -4.76 -14.58
N GLU A 52 18.69 -4.55 -15.64
CA GLU A 52 18.50 -3.24 -16.26
C GLU A 52 17.85 -2.24 -15.30
N GLN A 53 16.81 -2.67 -14.57
CA GLN A 53 16.17 -1.83 -13.55
C GLN A 53 17.16 -1.47 -12.43
N ARG A 54 17.95 -2.43 -11.93
CA ARG A 54 18.96 -2.17 -10.90
C ARG A 54 20.04 -1.20 -11.39
N LYS A 55 20.49 -1.34 -12.64
CA LYS A 55 21.44 -0.41 -13.26
C LYS A 55 20.85 1.00 -13.37
N MET A 56 19.58 1.11 -13.79
CA MET A 56 18.85 2.38 -13.90
C MET A 56 18.70 3.06 -12.54
N VAL A 57 18.28 2.31 -11.50
CA VAL A 57 18.19 2.81 -10.12
C VAL A 57 19.54 3.36 -9.66
N ALA A 58 20.62 2.58 -9.84
CA ALA A 58 21.96 2.99 -9.45
C ALA A 58 22.45 4.22 -10.21
N GLN A 59 22.08 4.37 -11.48
CA GLN A 59 22.38 5.54 -12.30
C GLN A 59 21.62 6.77 -11.80
N LEU A 60 20.30 6.66 -11.57
CA LEU A 60 19.48 7.76 -11.05
C LEU A 60 19.99 8.26 -9.70
N LEU A 61 20.37 7.38 -8.80
CA LEU A 61 20.92 7.76 -7.49
C LEU A 61 22.30 8.44 -7.57
N ARG A 62 23.07 8.19 -8.62
CA ARG A 62 24.35 8.90 -8.87
C ARG A 62 24.10 10.28 -9.47
N GLU A 63 23.17 10.37 -10.43
CA GLU A 63 22.86 11.60 -11.14
C GLU A 63 22.00 12.56 -10.29
N PHE A 64 21.09 12.01 -9.51
CA PHE A 64 20.12 12.73 -8.66
C PHE A 64 20.15 12.21 -7.22
N PRO A 65 21.19 12.53 -6.42
CA PRO A 65 21.36 12.00 -5.07
C PRO A 65 20.18 12.27 -4.12
N LEU A 66 19.44 13.37 -4.34
CA LEU A 66 18.27 13.74 -3.53
C LEU A 66 17.10 12.74 -3.72
N SER A 67 17.06 11.99 -4.83
CA SER A 67 16.05 10.96 -5.05
C SER A 67 16.11 9.81 -4.02
N ARG A 68 17.16 9.74 -3.20
CA ARG A 68 17.20 8.83 -2.03
C ARG A 68 16.16 9.15 -0.97
N GLY A 69 15.64 10.37 -0.93
CA GLY A 69 14.59 10.80 -0.01
C GLY A 69 13.17 10.48 -0.50
N LEU A 70 13.00 9.88 -1.67
CA LEU A 70 11.70 9.50 -2.18
C LEU A 70 11.15 8.26 -1.44
N PHE A 71 9.85 8.24 -1.18
CA PHE A 71 9.16 7.10 -0.59
C PHE A 71 9.30 5.83 -1.44
N GLU A 72 9.24 5.97 -2.76
CA GLU A 72 9.42 4.88 -3.71
C GLU A 72 10.81 4.24 -3.61
N TYR A 73 11.84 5.02 -3.25
CA TYR A 73 13.18 4.46 -2.99
C TYR A 73 13.22 3.66 -1.70
N GLU A 74 12.54 4.11 -0.65
CA GLU A 74 12.41 3.37 0.61
C GLU A 74 11.72 2.01 0.37
N ASP A 75 10.64 1.99 -0.43
CA ASP A 75 9.95 0.76 -0.79
C ASP A 75 10.84 -0.17 -1.63
N TYR A 76 11.59 0.39 -2.59
CA TYR A 76 12.57 -0.40 -3.35
C TYR A 76 13.69 -0.98 -2.47
N GLN A 77 14.19 -0.22 -1.50
CA GLN A 77 15.21 -0.74 -0.57
C GLN A 77 14.67 -1.89 0.30
N THR A 78 13.41 -1.77 0.72
CA THR A 78 12.76 -2.79 1.56
C THR A 78 12.46 -4.07 0.77
N ALA A 79 11.98 -3.92 -0.46
CA ALA A 79 11.63 -5.03 -1.35
C ALA A 79 12.05 -4.69 -2.79
N PRO A 80 13.24 -5.12 -3.25
CA PRO A 80 13.77 -4.79 -4.57
C PRO A 80 13.09 -5.60 -5.69
N THR A 81 11.78 -5.37 -5.84
CA THR A 81 10.92 -5.99 -6.85
C THR A 81 10.90 -5.15 -8.13
N ARG A 82 10.37 -5.73 -9.22
CA ARG A 82 10.16 -5.03 -10.49
C ARG A 82 9.21 -3.85 -10.34
N GLY A 83 8.13 -4.03 -9.55
CA GLY A 83 7.17 -2.97 -9.27
C GLY A 83 7.82 -1.78 -8.57
N ASN A 84 8.44 -2.01 -7.41
CA ASN A 84 9.08 -0.95 -6.64
C ASN A 84 10.23 -0.27 -7.41
N ALA A 85 11.00 -1.04 -8.19
CA ALA A 85 12.02 -0.46 -9.06
C ALA A 85 11.41 0.46 -10.12
N SER A 86 10.32 0.04 -10.76
CA SER A 86 9.63 0.84 -11.78
C SER A 86 9.01 2.10 -11.20
N GLU A 87 8.40 2.03 -10.03
CA GLU A 87 7.83 3.18 -9.34
C GLU A 87 8.90 4.20 -8.97
N PHE A 88 10.01 3.74 -8.36
CA PHE A 88 11.13 4.63 -8.05
C PHE A 88 11.72 5.28 -9.30
N ILE A 89 11.99 4.50 -10.36
CA ILE A 89 12.52 5.03 -11.62
C ILE A 89 11.58 6.10 -12.19
N THR A 90 10.27 5.82 -12.18
CA THR A 90 9.24 6.76 -12.66
C THR A 90 9.29 8.06 -11.89
N ARG A 91 9.22 7.97 -10.56
CA ARG A 91 9.16 9.14 -9.70
C ARG A 91 10.44 9.97 -9.76
N ALA A 92 11.59 9.32 -9.71
CA ALA A 92 12.87 10.01 -9.82
C ALA A 92 13.04 10.75 -11.15
N LEU A 93 12.49 10.21 -12.25
CA LEU A 93 12.48 10.88 -13.56
C LEU A 93 11.53 12.07 -13.59
N GLU A 94 10.34 11.93 -12.99
CA GLU A 94 9.36 13.02 -12.91
C GLU A 94 9.88 14.20 -12.09
N ASP A 95 10.43 13.93 -10.90
CA ASP A 95 10.96 14.98 -10.01
C ASP A 95 12.18 15.71 -10.59
N ASN A 96 12.93 15.06 -11.49
CA ASN A 96 14.10 15.64 -12.11
C ASN A 96 13.88 16.00 -13.58
N TYR A 97 12.63 16.08 -14.04
CA TYR A 97 12.26 16.31 -15.44
C TYR A 97 12.99 17.51 -16.06
N ASP A 98 13.01 18.66 -15.38
CA ASP A 98 13.62 19.90 -15.90
C ASP A 98 15.14 19.76 -16.12
N GLN A 99 15.80 18.94 -15.33
CA GLN A 99 17.24 18.68 -15.47
C GLN A 99 17.52 17.67 -16.58
N ILE A 100 16.62 16.69 -16.75
CA ILE A 100 16.72 15.63 -17.76
C ILE A 100 16.34 16.16 -19.16
N ALA A 101 15.27 16.97 -19.25
CA ALA A 101 14.78 17.53 -20.51
C ALA A 101 15.81 18.42 -21.23
N LYS A 102 16.79 18.96 -20.50
CA LYS A 102 17.88 19.75 -21.05
C LYS A 102 19.02 18.92 -21.64
N ARG A 103 18.95 17.60 -21.55
CA ARG A 103 19.98 16.66 -22.05
C ARG A 103 19.59 16.08 -23.42
N ASP A 104 20.54 15.97 -24.34
CA ASP A 104 20.32 15.48 -25.71
C ASP A 104 19.77 14.04 -25.82
N ASN A 105 19.77 13.27 -24.72
CA ASN A 105 19.37 11.86 -24.69
C ASN A 105 18.02 11.60 -23.99
N TYR A 106 17.22 12.63 -23.77
CA TYR A 106 15.94 12.50 -23.05
C TYR A 106 14.97 11.48 -23.66
N VAL A 107 14.81 11.48 -24.99
CA VAL A 107 13.90 10.58 -25.70
C VAL A 107 14.33 9.12 -25.56
N SER A 108 15.64 8.86 -25.64
CA SER A 108 16.22 7.52 -25.47
C SER A 108 16.04 7.01 -24.04
N TYR A 109 16.14 7.90 -23.07
CA TYR A 109 15.99 7.61 -21.65
C TYR A 109 14.54 7.23 -21.29
N ILE A 110 13.55 7.94 -21.85
CA ILE A 110 12.14 7.62 -21.66
C ILE A 110 11.72 6.36 -22.44
N ALA A 111 12.25 6.16 -23.64
CA ALA A 111 11.93 4.99 -24.47
C ALA A 111 12.43 3.67 -23.87
N SER A 112 13.54 3.70 -23.11
CA SER A 112 14.07 2.53 -22.38
C SER A 112 13.37 2.23 -21.04
N ARG A 113 12.38 3.05 -20.67
CA ARG A 113 11.66 2.95 -19.41
C ARG A 113 10.84 1.64 -19.33
N PRO A 114 11.06 0.77 -18.36
CA PRO A 114 10.16 -0.35 -18.14
C PRO A 114 8.75 0.16 -17.86
N ARG A 115 7.78 -0.19 -18.68
CA ARG A 115 6.37 0.13 -18.40
C ARG A 115 5.94 -0.63 -17.17
N ALA A 116 5.81 0.08 -16.04
CA ALA A 116 5.19 -0.48 -14.85
C ALA A 116 3.67 -0.60 -15.08
N GLN A 117 3.15 -1.81 -15.06
CA GLN A 117 1.79 -1.99 -14.62
C GLN A 117 1.82 -1.84 -13.09
N ARG A 118 1.13 -0.84 -12.59
CA ARG A 118 1.21 -0.42 -11.19
C ARG A 118 0.28 -1.28 -10.33
N ALA A 119 0.68 -2.48 -10.01
CA ALA A 119 0.02 -3.27 -8.99
C ALA A 119 1.04 -3.60 -7.90
N GLY A 120 0.76 -3.13 -6.70
CA GLY A 120 1.72 -2.99 -5.62
C GLY A 120 2.51 -4.25 -5.27
N ALA A 121 3.78 -4.06 -4.99
CA ALA A 121 4.66 -5.08 -4.41
C ALA A 121 4.31 -5.44 -2.95
N HIS A 122 3.21 -4.90 -2.43
CA HIS A 122 2.70 -5.09 -1.08
C HIS A 122 1.21 -5.45 -1.09
N ALA A 123 0.70 -5.95 0.04
CA ALA A 123 -0.68 -6.42 0.17
C ALA A 123 -1.70 -5.30 0.46
N LEU A 124 -1.26 -4.05 0.59
CA LEU A 124 -2.14 -2.94 0.93
C LEU A 124 -3.05 -2.57 -0.25
N PHE A 125 -4.32 -2.30 0.05
CA PHE A 125 -5.32 -1.84 -0.91
C PHE A 125 -6.26 -0.80 -0.28
N THR A 126 -6.99 -0.07 -1.13
CA THR A 126 -8.05 0.88 -0.78
C THR A 126 -9.22 0.73 -1.76
N GLY A 127 -10.21 1.59 -1.68
CA GLY A 127 -11.38 1.54 -2.57
C GLY A 127 -11.09 1.83 -4.05
N SER A 128 -10.01 2.53 -4.36
CA SER A 128 -9.60 2.78 -5.74
C SER A 128 -8.65 1.70 -6.25
N ASP A 129 -8.49 1.63 -7.58
CA ASP A 129 -7.47 0.80 -8.26
C ASP A 129 -6.17 1.59 -8.53
N ALA A 130 -6.07 2.81 -7.98
CA ALA A 130 -4.86 3.59 -8.08
C ALA A 130 -3.71 2.90 -7.32
N PRO A 131 -2.49 2.94 -7.87
CA PRO A 131 -1.33 2.36 -7.19
C PRO A 131 -1.11 3.05 -5.85
N LEU A 132 -0.73 2.26 -4.86
CA LEU A 132 -0.40 2.73 -3.53
C LEU A 132 1.11 2.65 -3.32
N VAL A 133 1.70 3.73 -2.80
CA VAL A 133 3.11 3.77 -2.38
C VAL A 133 3.14 3.52 -0.87
N LEU A 134 3.66 2.37 -0.46
CA LEU A 134 3.59 1.92 0.93
C LEU A 134 4.20 2.91 1.91
N SER A 135 5.40 3.41 1.63
CA SER A 135 6.09 4.36 2.52
C SER A 135 5.35 5.68 2.63
N GLN A 136 4.75 6.17 1.53
CA GLN A 136 3.92 7.37 1.54
C GLN A 136 2.69 7.19 2.42
N ILE A 137 1.97 6.07 2.29
CA ILE A 137 0.80 5.77 3.12
C ILE A 137 1.19 5.60 4.58
N ALA A 138 2.29 4.91 4.86
CA ALA A 138 2.78 4.75 6.22
C ALA A 138 3.10 6.11 6.87
N ALA A 139 3.70 7.04 6.11
CA ALA A 139 3.97 8.39 6.57
C ALA A 139 2.69 9.22 6.74
N GLU A 140 1.75 9.14 5.80
CA GLU A 140 0.45 9.84 5.88
C GLU A 140 -0.31 9.43 7.14
N VAL A 141 -0.48 8.14 7.37
CA VAL A 141 -1.18 7.60 8.55
C VAL A 141 -0.43 7.94 9.84
N ALA A 142 0.90 7.86 9.84
CA ALA A 142 1.73 8.18 11.00
C ALA A 142 1.59 9.64 11.46
N HIS A 143 1.52 10.57 10.51
CA HIS A 143 1.45 12.00 10.80
C HIS A 143 0.03 12.55 10.85
N HIS A 144 -0.98 11.68 10.79
CA HIS A 144 -2.37 12.13 10.93
C HIS A 144 -2.59 12.78 12.31
N PRO A 145 -3.12 14.02 12.38
CA PRO A 145 -3.26 14.75 13.64
C PRO A 145 -4.41 14.25 14.51
N GLY A 146 -5.41 13.61 13.92
CA GLY A 146 -6.62 13.12 14.58
C GLY A 146 -6.50 11.67 15.06
N ASN A 147 -7.66 11.07 15.33
CA ASN A 147 -7.73 9.66 15.68
C ASN A 147 -7.54 8.78 14.43
N VAL A 148 -6.73 7.76 14.53
CA VAL A 148 -6.60 6.71 13.54
C VAL A 148 -7.26 5.44 14.09
N TRP A 149 -8.31 5.00 13.42
CA TRP A 149 -9.06 3.81 13.80
C TRP A 149 -8.43 2.58 13.14
N LEU A 150 -8.30 1.49 13.90
CA LEU A 150 -7.62 0.28 13.48
C LEU A 150 -8.56 -0.94 13.57
N PRO A 151 -9.67 -0.95 12.82
CA PRO A 151 -10.60 -2.08 12.88
C PRO A 151 -9.97 -3.35 12.31
N ILE A 152 -10.32 -4.46 12.92
CA ILE A 152 -10.01 -5.81 12.47
C ILE A 152 -11.32 -6.54 12.26
N ILE A 153 -11.57 -6.97 11.04
CA ILE A 153 -12.75 -7.76 10.66
C ILE A 153 -12.28 -9.17 10.37
N SER A 154 -12.92 -10.16 11.00
CA SER A 154 -12.50 -11.54 10.87
C SER A 154 -13.72 -12.46 10.76
N LEU A 155 -13.61 -13.51 9.95
CA LEU A 155 -14.54 -14.62 9.83
C LEU A 155 -13.87 -15.91 10.30
N ARG A 156 -14.66 -16.90 10.67
CA ARG A 156 -14.14 -18.26 10.75
C ARG A 156 -13.75 -18.75 9.36
N ARG A 157 -12.71 -19.56 9.24
CA ARG A 157 -12.24 -20.08 7.94
C ARG A 157 -13.35 -20.79 7.16
N GLU A 158 -14.15 -21.60 7.84
CA GLU A 158 -15.27 -22.31 7.22
C GLU A 158 -16.33 -21.36 6.67
N ASP A 159 -16.63 -20.29 7.39
CA ASP A 159 -17.58 -19.26 6.95
C ASP A 159 -16.99 -18.42 5.82
N ALA A 160 -15.70 -18.06 5.89
CA ALA A 160 -15.01 -17.32 4.84
C ALA A 160 -15.04 -18.12 3.50
N ALA A 161 -14.63 -19.38 3.51
CA ALA A 161 -14.67 -20.24 2.33
C ALA A 161 -16.09 -20.42 1.79
N ARG A 162 -17.08 -20.67 2.66
CA ARG A 162 -18.48 -20.85 2.26
C ARG A 162 -19.10 -19.61 1.64
N LEU A 163 -18.66 -18.42 2.08
CA LEU A 163 -19.20 -17.13 1.64
C LEU A 163 -18.33 -16.46 0.56
N GLY A 164 -17.19 -17.07 0.19
CA GLY A 164 -16.27 -16.54 -0.81
C GLY A 164 -15.38 -15.39 -0.29
N TYR A 165 -15.18 -15.28 1.03
CA TYR A 165 -14.31 -14.29 1.68
C TYR A 165 -12.93 -14.86 2.03
N ASP A 166 -12.42 -15.78 1.26
CA ASP A 166 -11.06 -16.31 1.27
C ASP A 166 -10.15 -15.63 0.23
N ASP A 167 -10.62 -14.51 -0.34
CA ASP A 167 -9.97 -13.73 -1.39
C ASP A 167 -9.95 -12.23 -1.04
N ALA A 168 -8.81 -11.57 -1.26
CA ALA A 168 -8.62 -10.15 -0.96
C ALA A 168 -9.57 -9.23 -1.76
N GLY A 169 -9.90 -9.57 -3.00
CA GLY A 169 -10.80 -8.79 -3.84
C GLY A 169 -12.22 -8.73 -3.28
N GLN A 170 -12.72 -9.83 -2.72
CA GLN A 170 -14.04 -9.86 -2.07
C GLN A 170 -14.09 -8.96 -0.85
N TRP A 171 -13.03 -8.96 -0.05
CA TRP A 171 -12.94 -8.05 1.08
C TRP A 171 -12.80 -6.58 0.66
N LYS A 172 -12.03 -6.31 -0.40
CA LYS A 172 -11.97 -4.95 -0.97
C LYS A 172 -13.36 -4.46 -1.36
N ASN A 173 -14.12 -5.28 -2.08
CA ASN A 173 -15.47 -4.94 -2.50
C ASN A 173 -16.41 -4.71 -1.30
N LEU A 174 -16.31 -5.56 -0.27
CA LEU A 174 -17.10 -5.39 0.95
C LEU A 174 -16.80 -4.06 1.64
N ILE A 175 -15.52 -3.77 1.91
CA ILE A 175 -15.14 -2.55 2.61
C ILE A 175 -15.49 -1.32 1.78
N ALA A 176 -15.22 -1.34 0.48
CA ALA A 176 -15.57 -0.24 -0.42
C ALA A 176 -17.08 0.01 -0.47
N GLY A 177 -17.89 -1.06 -0.44
CA GLY A 177 -19.35 -0.97 -0.44
C GLY A 177 -19.92 -0.32 0.84
N TYR A 178 -19.24 -0.49 1.98
CA TYR A 178 -19.67 0.07 3.27
C TYR A 178 -18.87 1.31 3.70
N ALA A 179 -17.98 1.81 2.86
CA ALA A 179 -17.08 2.91 3.22
C ALA A 179 -17.82 4.21 3.59
N MET A 180 -18.93 4.50 2.90
CA MET A 180 -19.74 5.70 3.15
C MET A 180 -20.47 5.61 4.48
N GLU A 181 -21.11 4.48 4.77
CA GLU A 181 -21.79 4.22 6.04
C GLU A 181 -20.81 4.23 7.22
N MET A 182 -19.59 3.74 7.01
CA MET A 182 -18.53 3.80 8.02
C MET A 182 -18.08 5.24 8.28
N ALA A 183 -17.86 6.04 7.24
CA ALA A 183 -17.54 7.45 7.38
C ALA A 183 -18.62 8.21 8.17
N GLU A 184 -19.90 7.98 7.84
CA GLU A 184 -21.04 8.57 8.54
C GLU A 184 -21.10 8.13 10.01
N ALA A 185 -20.97 6.82 10.29
CA ALA A 185 -20.99 6.29 11.65
C ALA A 185 -19.83 6.81 12.50
N MET A 186 -18.67 7.04 11.90
CA MET A 186 -17.48 7.62 12.55
C MET A 186 -17.53 9.15 12.60
N LYS A 187 -18.53 9.79 11.99
CA LYS A 187 -18.67 11.26 11.87
C LYS A 187 -17.47 11.91 11.18
N ILE A 188 -16.89 11.22 10.19
CA ILE A 188 -15.80 11.71 9.36
C ILE A 188 -16.42 12.22 8.05
N PRO A 189 -16.17 13.49 7.64
CA PRO A 189 -16.61 13.98 6.34
C PRO A 189 -16.04 13.09 5.22
N TRP A 190 -16.89 12.76 4.23
CA TRP A 190 -16.50 11.84 3.16
C TRP A 190 -15.19 12.25 2.43
N GLU A 191 -15.01 13.53 2.20
CA GLU A 191 -13.84 14.10 1.54
C GLU A 191 -12.54 13.89 2.34
N GLN A 192 -12.67 13.69 3.66
CA GLN A 192 -11.56 13.46 4.58
C GLN A 192 -11.40 11.98 4.92
N PHE A 193 -12.39 11.14 4.58
CA PHE A 193 -12.35 9.73 4.92
C PHE A 193 -11.33 9.00 4.04
N ARG A 194 -10.32 8.43 4.68
CA ARG A 194 -9.30 7.61 4.03
C ARG A 194 -9.24 6.26 4.72
N TRP A 195 -9.09 5.20 3.94
CA TRP A 195 -8.93 3.88 4.50
C TRP A 195 -7.97 3.03 3.68
N TYR A 196 -7.22 2.20 4.37
CA TYR A 196 -6.25 1.26 3.81
C TYR A 196 -6.42 -0.08 4.51
N ALA A 197 -6.36 -1.17 3.77
CA ALA A 197 -6.56 -2.51 4.29
C ALA A 197 -5.60 -3.51 3.66
N ALA A 198 -5.42 -4.65 4.34
CA ALA A 198 -4.73 -5.80 3.79
C ALA A 198 -5.49 -7.07 4.20
N PHE A 199 -5.49 -8.08 3.35
CA PHE A 199 -6.09 -9.37 3.68
C PHE A 199 -5.02 -10.35 4.14
N HIS A 200 -5.23 -10.93 5.30
CA HIS A 200 -4.34 -11.92 5.89
C HIS A 200 -5.03 -13.29 5.94
N ASP A 201 -4.52 -14.23 5.17
CA ASP A 201 -5.02 -15.61 5.12
C ASP A 201 -4.17 -16.57 5.96
N GLN A 202 -3.82 -16.18 7.18
CA GLN A 202 -3.09 -17.05 8.10
C GLN A 202 -3.97 -17.52 9.27
N GLY A 203 -3.80 -18.79 9.66
CA GLY A 203 -4.43 -19.37 10.83
C GLY A 203 -5.91 -19.73 10.63
N HIS A 204 -6.64 -19.84 11.75
CA HIS A 204 -8.03 -20.28 11.75
C HIS A 204 -9.05 -19.19 11.41
N HIS A 205 -8.61 -17.93 11.29
CA HIS A 205 -9.45 -16.78 11.08
C HIS A 205 -8.84 -15.85 10.03
N PRO A 206 -9.26 -15.95 8.75
CA PRO A 206 -8.98 -14.92 7.76
C PRO A 206 -9.46 -13.57 8.30
N HIS A 207 -8.61 -12.54 8.21
CA HIS A 207 -8.92 -11.24 8.80
C HIS A 207 -8.34 -10.10 8.00
N ILE A 208 -9.01 -8.95 8.13
CA ILE A 208 -8.58 -7.70 7.53
C ILE A 208 -8.31 -6.69 8.63
N PRO A 209 -7.06 -6.31 8.85
CA PRO A 209 -6.74 -5.05 9.50
C PRO A 209 -7.00 -3.88 8.55
N VAL A 210 -7.62 -2.84 9.06
CA VAL A 210 -7.96 -1.62 8.31
C VAL A 210 -7.44 -0.42 9.08
N SER A 211 -7.09 0.66 8.39
CA SER A 211 -6.79 1.94 8.99
C SER A 211 -7.72 2.99 8.41
N TYR A 212 -8.40 3.75 9.26
CA TYR A 212 -9.25 4.88 8.89
C TYR A 212 -8.71 6.16 9.51
N THR A 213 -8.66 7.21 8.72
CA THR A 213 -8.25 8.55 9.16
C THR A 213 -9.30 9.56 8.80
#